data_f4396b705db8a4f1c8af4430c11d9859
#
_entry.id   f4396b705db8a4f1c8af4430c11d9859
#
_cell.length_a   1.000
_cell.length_b   1.000
_cell.length_c   1.000
_cell.angle_alpha   90.00
_cell.angle_beta   90.00
_cell.angle_gamma   90.00
#
_symmetry.space_group_name_H-M   'P 1'
#
loop_
_entity.id
_entity.type
_entity.pdbx_description
1 polymer ?
#
loop_
_entity_poly.entity_id
_entity_poly.type
_entity_poly.pdbx_seq_one_letter_code
_entity_poly.pdbx_strand_id
1 'polypeptide(L)'
;MPKVVTFGELMVRLQPYNYERFVQADHLEFSFGGGEANVAVSLANYGLDAVYVTKLPAHAIGQAAVNSLRRYGVDTSMIVRGGDRIGIYYNEKGASQRGSVCIYDRAHSAIQESTPSDFDWDVIFEGADWFHFTGITPALGPNMVDACRDACKAAKAHGLKISCDLNYRGKLWSRQQAREAMTDLCQYVDVCISNEEDAKDVFGIEAEATDIYAGEINREGYKSVARQLADRFGFEKVAITLRESRSASDNGWSAMLFDAVGNEYHFSKKYDLH
;
A
#
# COMPACT_ATOMS: atom_id res chain seq x y z
N MET A 1 10.93 -12.76 -17.25
CA MET A 1 9.92 -12.80 -16.19
C MET A 1 9.22 -11.45 -16.19
N PRO A 2 7.96 -11.33 -15.76
CA PRO A 2 7.33 -10.01 -15.67
C PRO A 2 8.12 -9.10 -14.72
N LYS A 3 8.37 -7.87 -15.17
CA LYS A 3 9.03 -6.82 -14.40
C LYS A 3 7.97 -5.91 -13.77
N VAL A 4 7.95 -5.84 -12.45
CA VAL A 4 6.98 -5.05 -11.68
C VAL A 4 7.70 -3.91 -10.96
N VAL A 5 7.26 -2.69 -11.20
CA VAL A 5 7.76 -1.49 -10.52
C VAL A 5 6.78 -1.12 -9.40
N THR A 6 7.29 -0.91 -8.20
CA THR A 6 6.51 -0.43 -7.06
C THR A 6 7.07 0.91 -6.55
N PHE A 7 6.19 1.84 -6.19
CA PHE A 7 6.57 3.20 -5.79
C PHE A 7 5.94 3.62 -4.48
N GLY A 8 6.75 3.96 -3.48
CA GLY A 8 6.24 4.39 -2.19
C GLY A 8 7.29 4.70 -1.13
N GLU A 9 6.86 4.88 0.11
CA GLU A 9 7.74 5.20 1.22
C GLU A 9 8.26 3.95 1.93
N LEU A 10 9.57 3.93 2.16
CA LEU A 10 10.23 2.98 3.05
C LEU A 10 10.66 3.69 4.32
N MET A 11 10.20 3.21 5.45
CA MET A 11 10.47 3.80 6.77
C MET A 11 11.31 2.86 7.64
N VAL A 12 12.04 3.46 8.58
CA VAL A 12 12.56 2.72 9.74
C VAL A 12 11.38 2.33 10.63
N ARG A 13 11.36 1.07 11.03
CA ARG A 13 10.46 0.54 12.06
C ARG A 13 11.25 0.30 13.33
N LEU A 14 10.83 0.95 14.40
CA LEU A 14 11.34 0.75 15.74
C LEU A 14 10.25 0.13 16.62
N GLN A 15 10.55 -0.99 17.27
CA GLN A 15 9.57 -1.68 18.11
C GLN A 15 10.22 -2.27 19.36
N PRO A 16 9.53 -2.26 20.51
CA PRO A 16 9.96 -2.99 21.69
C PRO A 16 10.07 -4.50 21.43
N TYR A 17 10.93 -5.16 22.16
CA TYR A 17 11.03 -6.62 22.10
C TYR A 17 9.75 -7.29 22.58
N ASN A 18 9.44 -8.43 22.04
CA ASN A 18 8.27 -9.23 22.40
C ASN A 18 6.97 -8.40 22.42
N TYR A 19 6.36 -8.28 23.59
CA TYR A 19 5.09 -7.56 23.83
C TYR A 19 5.26 -6.44 24.87
N GLU A 20 6.50 -5.97 25.06
CA GLU A 20 6.77 -4.83 25.94
C GLU A 20 6.07 -3.58 25.40
N ARG A 21 5.71 -2.69 26.32
CA ARG A 21 5.20 -1.36 25.99
C ARG A 21 6.37 -0.39 25.86
N PHE A 22 6.20 0.67 25.08
CA PHE A 22 7.24 1.70 24.94
C PHE A 22 7.70 2.25 26.30
N VAL A 23 6.79 2.39 27.26
CA VAL A 23 7.10 2.91 28.61
C VAL A 23 7.87 1.91 29.50
N GLN A 24 8.09 0.69 29.03
CA GLN A 24 8.81 -0.38 29.72
C GLN A 24 10.12 -0.76 29.02
N ALA A 25 10.27 -0.37 27.74
CA ALA A 25 11.38 -0.81 26.92
C ALA A 25 12.62 0.07 27.12
N ASP A 26 13.77 -0.56 27.33
CA ASP A 26 15.08 0.10 27.40
C ASP A 26 15.80 0.07 26.05
N HIS A 27 15.30 -0.71 25.08
CA HIS A 27 15.86 -0.86 23.73
C HIS A 27 14.77 -1.20 22.72
N LEU A 28 15.04 -0.97 21.43
CA LEU A 28 14.11 -1.19 20.34
C LEU A 28 14.76 -2.03 19.25
N GLU A 29 14.00 -2.96 18.66
CA GLU A 29 14.36 -3.62 17.41
C GLU A 29 14.32 -2.60 16.27
N PHE A 30 15.31 -2.68 15.40
CA PHE A 30 15.46 -1.84 14.22
C PHE A 30 15.22 -2.67 12.96
N SER A 31 14.25 -2.29 12.17
CA SER A 31 13.92 -2.90 10.88
C SER A 31 13.36 -1.86 9.91
N PHE A 32 12.98 -2.30 8.71
CA PHE A 32 12.39 -1.42 7.70
C PHE A 32 11.04 -1.96 7.24
N GLY A 33 10.14 -1.07 6.84
CA GLY A 33 8.84 -1.44 6.32
C GLY A 33 8.19 -0.29 5.52
N GLY A 34 7.38 -0.69 4.56
CA GLY A 34 6.59 0.19 3.71
C GLY A 34 5.61 -0.65 2.90
N GLY A 35 4.44 -0.13 2.58
CA GLY A 35 3.41 -0.87 1.86
C GLY A 35 3.94 -1.45 0.56
N GLU A 36 4.38 -0.60 -0.32
CA GLU A 36 4.89 -0.94 -1.65
C GLU A 36 6.24 -1.68 -1.61
N ALA A 37 7.07 -1.39 -0.59
CA ALA A 37 8.31 -2.12 -0.37
C ALA A 37 8.05 -3.59 0.03
N ASN A 38 7.03 -3.82 0.87
CA ASN A 38 6.59 -5.17 1.23
C ASN A 38 6.04 -5.92 0.01
N VAL A 39 5.32 -5.23 -0.89
CA VAL A 39 4.87 -5.80 -2.16
C VAL A 39 6.06 -6.18 -3.03
N ALA A 40 7.07 -5.30 -3.20
CA ALA A 40 8.28 -5.61 -3.95
C ALA A 40 9.01 -6.86 -3.42
N VAL A 41 9.19 -6.95 -2.09
CA VAL A 41 9.80 -8.11 -1.45
C VAL A 41 8.99 -9.39 -1.68
N SER A 42 7.66 -9.29 -1.58
CA SER A 42 6.77 -10.42 -1.83
C SER A 42 6.87 -10.93 -3.28
N LEU A 43 6.87 -10.01 -4.24
CA LEU A 43 7.01 -10.32 -5.67
C LEU A 43 8.37 -10.96 -5.99
N ALA A 44 9.45 -10.43 -5.42
CA ALA A 44 10.78 -11.02 -5.57
C ALA A 44 10.84 -12.45 -5.00
N ASN A 45 10.22 -12.70 -3.83
CA ASN A 45 10.11 -14.04 -3.26
C ASN A 45 9.27 -15.00 -4.12
N TYR A 46 8.33 -14.49 -4.91
CA TYR A 46 7.58 -15.28 -5.90
C TYR A 46 8.34 -15.45 -7.23
N GLY A 47 9.56 -14.93 -7.34
CA GLY A 47 10.41 -15.09 -8.51
C GLY A 47 10.12 -14.10 -9.64
N LEU A 48 9.48 -12.97 -9.35
CA LEU A 48 9.28 -11.88 -10.31
C LEU A 48 10.43 -10.87 -10.23
N ASP A 49 10.67 -10.15 -11.33
CA ASP A 49 11.60 -9.02 -11.34
C ASP A 49 10.92 -7.82 -10.66
N ALA A 50 11.25 -7.59 -9.39
CA ALA A 50 10.68 -6.51 -8.60
C ALA A 50 11.64 -5.32 -8.49
N VAL A 51 11.21 -4.16 -8.97
CA VAL A 51 11.93 -2.89 -8.87
C VAL A 51 11.23 -2.01 -7.85
N TYR A 52 11.98 -1.46 -6.91
CA TYR A 52 11.43 -0.54 -5.92
C TYR A 52 11.90 0.90 -6.15
N VAL A 53 10.97 1.83 -6.23
CA VAL A 53 11.22 3.26 -6.45
C VAL A 53 10.85 4.04 -5.20
N THR A 54 11.76 4.89 -4.75
CA THR A 54 11.59 5.80 -3.61
C THR A 54 12.72 6.82 -3.60
N LYS A 55 12.70 7.76 -2.64
CA LYS A 55 13.85 8.61 -2.33
C LYS A 55 14.32 8.38 -0.91
N LEU A 56 15.60 8.11 -0.72
CA LEU A 56 16.23 7.83 0.57
C LEU A 56 17.49 8.69 0.78
N PRO A 57 17.78 9.10 2.01
CA PRO A 57 18.98 9.88 2.30
C PRO A 57 20.26 9.08 1.97
N ALA A 58 21.33 9.80 1.65
CA ALA A 58 22.59 9.20 1.23
C ALA A 58 23.42 8.60 2.39
N HIS A 59 23.09 8.95 3.63
CA HIS A 59 23.81 8.46 4.82
C HIS A 59 23.57 6.96 5.12
N ALA A 60 24.26 6.43 6.15
CA ALA A 60 24.30 5.00 6.48
C ALA A 60 22.92 4.38 6.75
N ILE A 61 21.97 5.10 7.39
CA ILE A 61 20.61 4.58 7.63
C ILE A 61 19.86 4.38 6.30
N GLY A 62 19.95 5.35 5.36
CA GLY A 62 19.38 5.17 4.03
C GLY A 62 20.04 4.02 3.27
N GLN A 63 21.36 3.78 3.45
CA GLN A 63 22.02 2.62 2.86
C GLN A 63 21.56 1.31 3.51
N ALA A 64 21.34 1.29 4.82
CA ALA A 64 20.76 0.12 5.49
C ALA A 64 19.36 -0.21 4.98
N ALA A 65 18.55 0.81 4.69
CA ALA A 65 17.24 0.65 4.07
C ALA A 65 17.35 -0.01 2.68
N VAL A 66 18.26 0.46 1.82
CA VAL A 66 18.54 -0.16 0.52
C VAL A 66 18.95 -1.63 0.68
N ASN A 67 19.88 -1.91 1.60
CA ASN A 67 20.35 -3.27 1.85
C ASN A 67 19.24 -4.19 2.37
N SER A 68 18.26 -3.64 3.11
CA SER A 68 17.12 -4.42 3.60
C SER A 68 16.26 -4.99 2.47
N LEU A 69 16.18 -4.30 1.34
CA LEU A 69 15.46 -4.76 0.15
C LEU A 69 16.32 -5.69 -0.72
N ARG A 70 17.61 -5.35 -0.91
CA ARG A 70 18.55 -6.15 -1.70
C ARG A 70 18.69 -7.58 -1.19
N ARG A 71 18.61 -7.80 0.13
CA ARG A 71 18.70 -9.16 0.71
C ARG A 71 17.60 -10.10 0.22
N TYR A 72 16.49 -9.55 -0.26
CA TYR A 72 15.37 -10.31 -0.81
C TYR A 72 15.34 -10.31 -2.34
N GLY A 73 16.39 -9.79 -3.01
CA GLY A 73 16.47 -9.76 -4.46
C GLY A 73 15.69 -8.65 -5.15
N VAL A 74 15.22 -7.65 -4.40
CA VAL A 74 14.57 -6.46 -5.00
C VAL A 74 15.62 -5.60 -5.69
N ASP A 75 15.34 -5.20 -6.94
CA ASP A 75 16.15 -4.21 -7.63
C ASP A 75 15.94 -2.82 -7.02
N THR A 76 17.03 -2.22 -6.59
CA THR A 76 17.09 -0.92 -5.93
C THR A 76 17.81 0.14 -6.74
N SER A 77 18.07 -0.13 -8.02
CA SER A 77 18.84 0.77 -8.90
C SER A 77 18.11 2.09 -9.17
N MET A 78 16.77 2.08 -9.10
CA MET A 78 15.92 3.24 -9.31
C MET A 78 15.61 4.03 -8.01
N ILE A 79 16.28 3.70 -6.90
CA ILE A 79 16.14 4.48 -5.66
C ILE A 79 16.95 5.77 -5.77
N VAL A 80 16.26 6.91 -5.73
CA VAL A 80 16.87 8.24 -5.70
C VAL A 80 17.55 8.46 -4.35
N ARG A 81 18.77 9.01 -4.36
CA ARG A 81 19.54 9.28 -3.14
C ARG A 81 19.63 10.77 -2.89
N GLY A 82 19.12 11.21 -1.74
CA GLY A 82 19.10 12.63 -1.34
C GLY A 82 18.12 12.87 -0.19
N GLY A 83 18.03 14.13 0.24
CA GLY A 83 17.28 14.52 1.44
C GLY A 83 18.02 14.15 2.73
N ASP A 84 17.51 14.64 3.86
CA ASP A 84 18.24 14.59 5.13
C ASP A 84 17.81 13.45 6.04
N ARG A 85 16.56 12.97 5.88
CA ARG A 85 16.05 11.94 6.79
C ARG A 85 15.17 10.89 6.10
N ILE A 86 15.12 9.71 6.71
CA ILE A 86 14.14 8.67 6.44
C ILE A 86 12.99 8.79 7.44
N GLY A 87 11.77 8.52 7.03
CA GLY A 87 10.62 8.43 7.95
C GLY A 87 10.78 7.30 8.95
N ILE A 88 10.22 7.48 10.14
CA ILE A 88 10.25 6.48 11.22
C ILE A 88 8.82 6.18 11.65
N TYR A 89 8.54 4.93 11.97
CA TYR A 89 7.38 4.60 12.78
C TYR A 89 7.75 3.69 13.94
N TYR A 90 7.13 4.00 15.08
CA TYR A 90 7.26 3.23 16.30
C TYR A 90 6.06 2.30 16.41
N ASN A 91 6.28 1.01 16.57
CA ASN A 91 5.22 0.02 16.59
C ASN A 91 5.27 -0.83 17.86
N GLU A 92 4.29 -0.62 18.74
CA GLU A 92 4.07 -1.47 19.91
C GLU A 92 3.11 -2.59 19.54
N LYS A 93 3.55 -3.84 19.66
CA LYS A 93 2.72 -5.00 19.32
C LYS A 93 1.53 -5.12 20.26
N GLY A 94 0.36 -5.38 19.71
CA GLY A 94 -0.80 -5.76 20.49
C GLY A 94 -0.67 -7.15 21.09
N ALA A 95 -1.41 -7.41 22.15
CA ALA A 95 -1.45 -8.71 22.80
C ALA A 95 -2.86 -8.96 23.37
N SER A 96 -3.50 -10.03 22.96
CA SER A 96 -4.87 -10.40 23.42
C SER A 96 -5.86 -9.24 23.21
N GLN A 97 -6.35 -8.64 24.30
CA GLN A 97 -7.29 -7.51 24.27
C GLN A 97 -6.64 -6.14 24.10
N ARG A 98 -5.33 -6.06 24.26
CA ARG A 98 -4.58 -4.82 24.07
C ARG A 98 -4.26 -4.62 22.59
N GLY A 99 -4.83 -3.58 21.99
CA GLY A 99 -4.53 -3.20 20.60
C GLY A 99 -3.06 -2.79 20.41
N SER A 100 -2.57 -2.86 19.18
CA SER A 100 -1.26 -2.32 18.80
C SER A 100 -1.27 -0.80 18.81
N VAL A 101 -0.11 -0.19 19.08
CA VAL A 101 0.09 1.26 18.98
C VAL A 101 1.09 1.56 17.89
N CYS A 102 0.73 2.49 16.99
CA CYS A 102 1.63 2.95 15.94
C CYS A 102 1.75 4.48 16.00
N ILE A 103 2.98 4.95 16.20
CA ILE A 103 3.33 6.38 16.25
C ILE A 103 4.22 6.67 15.03
N TYR A 104 3.86 7.69 14.26
CA TYR A 104 4.62 8.09 13.07
C TYR A 104 5.44 9.35 13.36
N ASP A 105 6.72 9.29 12.98
CA ASP A 105 7.64 10.42 12.85
C ASP A 105 8.19 10.43 11.42
N ARG A 106 7.37 10.88 10.47
CA ARG A 106 7.64 10.78 9.04
C ARG A 106 7.63 12.14 8.30
N ALA A 107 7.31 13.22 8.99
CA ALA A 107 7.34 14.55 8.39
C ALA A 107 8.76 14.88 7.90
N HIS A 108 8.85 15.58 6.75
CA HIS A 108 10.11 15.95 6.13
C HIS A 108 11.03 14.77 5.79
N SER A 109 10.47 13.58 5.55
CA SER A 109 11.26 12.47 5.01
C SER A 109 11.68 12.77 3.56
N ALA A 110 12.79 12.17 3.12
CA ALA A 110 13.33 12.38 1.78
C ALA A 110 12.29 12.16 0.67
N ILE A 111 11.45 11.14 0.81
CA ILE A 111 10.36 10.88 -0.15
C ILE A 111 9.24 11.92 -0.05
N GLN A 112 8.88 12.36 1.15
CA GLN A 112 7.83 13.38 1.33
C GLN A 112 8.24 14.73 0.70
N GLU A 113 9.52 15.08 0.76
CA GLU A 113 10.06 16.30 0.17
C GLU A 113 10.47 16.14 -1.31
N SER A 114 10.18 14.99 -1.90
CA SER A 114 10.42 14.76 -3.32
C SER A 114 9.51 15.62 -4.19
N THR A 115 10.01 15.89 -5.38
CA THR A 115 9.25 16.52 -6.46
C THR A 115 9.08 15.56 -7.62
N PRO A 116 8.12 15.76 -8.54
CA PRO A 116 7.98 14.92 -9.73
C PRO A 116 9.28 14.78 -10.54
N SER A 117 10.12 15.83 -10.59
CA SER A 117 11.39 15.82 -11.32
C SER A 117 12.49 14.93 -10.69
N ASP A 118 12.29 14.42 -9.49
CA ASP A 118 13.23 13.45 -8.89
C ASP A 118 13.16 12.09 -9.57
N PHE A 119 12.09 11.78 -10.34
CA PHE A 119 11.80 10.48 -10.90
C PHE A 119 11.73 10.55 -12.44
N ASP A 120 12.66 9.88 -13.11
CA ASP A 120 12.63 9.69 -14.57
C ASP A 120 11.81 8.45 -14.91
N TRP A 121 10.51 8.64 -15.09
CA TRP A 121 9.57 7.54 -15.29
C TRP A 121 9.81 6.77 -16.61
N ASP A 122 10.34 7.42 -17.64
CA ASP A 122 10.66 6.74 -18.89
C ASP A 122 11.81 5.74 -18.70
N VAL A 123 12.83 6.10 -17.95
CA VAL A 123 13.92 5.20 -17.57
C VAL A 123 13.46 4.12 -16.59
N ILE A 124 12.64 4.49 -15.59
CA ILE A 124 12.13 3.57 -14.58
C ILE A 124 11.26 2.48 -15.20
N PHE A 125 10.42 2.82 -16.17
CA PHE A 125 9.49 1.90 -16.83
C PHE A 125 10.05 1.16 -18.04
N GLU A 126 11.30 1.40 -18.43
CA GLU A 126 11.92 0.66 -19.52
C GLU A 126 11.86 -0.85 -19.27
N GLY A 127 11.17 -1.57 -20.18
CA GLY A 127 10.97 -3.02 -20.10
C GLY A 127 10.12 -3.50 -18.93
N ALA A 128 9.38 -2.62 -18.26
CA ALA A 128 8.42 -3.01 -17.23
C ALA A 128 7.09 -3.47 -17.84
N ASP A 129 6.39 -4.34 -17.11
CA ASP A 129 5.05 -4.86 -17.46
C ASP A 129 3.96 -4.31 -16.54
N TRP A 130 4.34 -3.93 -15.30
CA TRP A 130 3.37 -3.58 -14.28
C TRP A 130 3.88 -2.46 -13.37
N PHE A 131 2.99 -1.54 -13.01
CA PHE A 131 3.23 -0.51 -12.00
C PHE A 131 2.28 -0.69 -10.82
N HIS A 132 2.79 -0.58 -9.59
CA HIS A 132 1.99 -0.66 -8.37
C HIS A 132 2.31 0.49 -7.42
N PHE A 133 1.28 1.11 -6.88
CA PHE A 133 1.37 2.11 -5.80
C PHE A 133 0.19 1.95 -4.83
N THR A 134 0.23 2.65 -3.70
CA THR A 134 -0.90 2.72 -2.77
C THR A 134 -1.35 4.16 -2.54
N GLY A 135 -2.53 4.36 -1.97
CA GLY A 135 -3.03 5.67 -1.57
C GLY A 135 -2.21 6.34 -0.46
N ILE A 136 -1.24 5.61 0.15
CA ILE A 136 -0.31 6.23 1.11
C ILE A 136 0.65 7.18 0.40
N THR A 137 1.15 6.81 -0.78
CA THR A 137 2.16 7.58 -1.50
C THR A 137 1.67 8.98 -1.88
N PRO A 138 0.51 9.19 -2.54
CA PRO A 138 -0.02 10.53 -2.79
C PRO A 138 -0.43 11.26 -1.50
N ALA A 139 -0.78 10.54 -0.42
CA ALA A 139 -1.10 11.15 0.88
C ALA A 139 0.08 11.82 1.58
N LEU A 140 1.32 11.62 1.12
CA LEU A 140 2.51 12.27 1.66
C LEU A 140 2.55 13.78 1.37
N GLY A 141 1.83 14.26 0.37
CA GLY A 141 1.72 15.67 0.07
C GLY A 141 1.41 15.98 -1.40
N PRO A 142 1.13 17.25 -1.75
CA PRO A 142 0.75 17.64 -3.10
C PRO A 142 1.75 17.23 -4.18
N ASN A 143 3.06 17.40 -3.93
CA ASN A 143 4.10 16.98 -4.87
C ASN A 143 4.05 15.48 -5.15
N MET A 144 3.66 14.68 -4.16
CA MET A 144 3.55 13.23 -4.32
C MET A 144 2.28 12.82 -5.07
N VAL A 145 1.19 13.61 -4.98
CA VAL A 145 0.03 13.44 -5.86
C VAL A 145 0.45 13.65 -7.31
N ASP A 146 1.22 14.71 -7.59
CA ASP A 146 1.71 15.02 -8.93
C ASP A 146 2.70 13.95 -9.43
N ALA A 147 3.62 13.49 -8.58
CA ALA A 147 4.55 12.40 -8.92
C ALA A 147 3.81 11.08 -9.25
N CYS A 148 2.77 10.72 -8.48
CA CYS A 148 1.93 9.56 -8.77
C CYS A 148 1.16 9.72 -10.09
N ARG A 149 0.66 10.92 -10.38
CA ARG A 149 -0.05 11.22 -11.64
C ARG A 149 0.90 11.08 -12.83
N ASP A 150 2.11 11.62 -12.74
CA ASP A 150 3.11 11.52 -13.79
C ASP A 150 3.54 10.07 -13.99
N ALA A 151 3.74 9.31 -12.90
CA ALA A 151 3.99 7.86 -12.96
C ALA A 151 2.85 7.12 -13.68
N CYS A 152 1.60 7.38 -13.33
CA CYS A 152 0.45 6.73 -13.97
C CYS A 152 0.37 7.05 -15.46
N LYS A 153 0.58 8.31 -15.86
CA LYS A 153 0.60 8.72 -17.27
C LYS A 153 1.72 8.03 -18.04
N ALA A 154 2.93 8.04 -17.51
CA ALA A 154 4.06 7.37 -18.12
C ALA A 154 3.85 5.86 -18.23
N ALA A 155 3.36 5.21 -17.16
CA ALA A 155 3.05 3.78 -17.19
C ALA A 155 2.04 3.43 -18.29
N LYS A 156 0.99 4.24 -18.48
CA LYS A 156 0.05 4.05 -19.60
C LYS A 156 0.70 4.29 -20.96
N ALA A 157 1.57 5.28 -21.10
CA ALA A 157 2.29 5.53 -22.34
C ALA A 157 3.23 4.36 -22.72
N HIS A 158 3.82 3.70 -21.72
CA HIS A 158 4.62 2.48 -21.90
C HIS A 158 3.78 1.19 -22.00
N GLY A 159 2.45 1.26 -21.91
CA GLY A 159 1.54 0.12 -22.03
C GLY A 159 1.49 -0.79 -20.79
N LEU A 160 1.92 -0.32 -19.63
CA LEU A 160 1.90 -1.07 -18.38
C LEU A 160 0.49 -1.25 -17.85
N LYS A 161 0.27 -2.37 -17.14
CA LYS A 161 -0.86 -2.50 -16.23
C LYS A 161 -0.58 -1.77 -14.93
N ILE A 162 -1.60 -1.11 -14.37
CA ILE A 162 -1.47 -0.35 -13.13
C ILE A 162 -2.37 -0.96 -12.05
N SER A 163 -1.80 -1.26 -10.89
CA SER A 163 -2.56 -1.61 -9.69
C SER A 163 -2.39 -0.59 -8.58
N CYS A 164 -3.47 -0.36 -7.85
CA CYS A 164 -3.47 0.53 -6.70
C CYS A 164 -4.21 -0.10 -5.52
N ASP A 165 -3.59 -0.09 -4.34
CA ASP A 165 -4.29 -0.33 -3.07
C ASP A 165 -4.75 1.01 -2.51
N LEU A 166 -6.06 1.20 -2.30
CA LEU A 166 -6.63 2.47 -1.81
C LEU A 166 -6.05 2.88 -0.46
N ASN A 167 -5.84 1.94 0.43
CA ASN A 167 -5.03 2.02 1.65
C ASN A 167 -5.15 3.36 2.39
N TYR A 168 -6.38 3.82 2.64
CA TYR A 168 -6.67 5.12 3.24
C TYR A 168 -6.01 5.28 4.61
N ARG A 169 -5.44 6.44 4.85
CA ARG A 169 -4.79 6.79 6.13
C ARG A 169 -5.26 8.15 6.62
N GLY A 170 -6.29 8.16 7.46
CA GLY A 170 -6.84 9.39 8.05
C GLY A 170 -5.85 10.24 8.88
N LYS A 171 -4.67 9.68 9.22
CA LYS A 171 -3.57 10.43 9.86
C LYS A 171 -2.74 11.25 8.87
N LEU A 172 -2.84 11.02 7.56
CA LEU A 172 -2.09 11.71 6.53
C LEU A 172 -2.91 12.78 5.81
N TRP A 173 -4.15 12.47 5.51
CA TRP A 173 -5.05 13.36 4.78
C TRP A 173 -6.51 13.18 5.17
N SER A 174 -7.32 14.18 4.88
CA SER A 174 -8.77 14.10 5.06
C SER A 174 -9.41 13.22 3.99
N ARG A 175 -10.64 12.73 4.26
CA ARG A 175 -11.45 12.00 3.26
C ARG A 175 -11.69 12.82 2.00
N GLN A 176 -11.83 14.13 2.12
CA GLN A 176 -12.01 15.01 0.96
C GLN A 176 -10.75 15.05 0.08
N GLN A 177 -9.58 15.28 0.68
CA GLN A 177 -8.29 15.26 -0.04
C GLN A 177 -8.03 13.90 -0.69
N ALA A 178 -8.30 12.80 0.02
CA ALA A 178 -8.19 11.45 -0.52
C ALA A 178 -9.12 11.25 -1.73
N ARG A 179 -10.38 11.69 -1.61
CA ARG A 179 -11.35 11.57 -2.69
C ARG A 179 -10.92 12.33 -3.94
N GLU A 180 -10.49 13.59 -3.79
CA GLU A 180 -10.05 14.42 -4.90
C GLU A 180 -8.85 13.79 -5.63
N ALA A 181 -7.78 13.46 -4.89
CA ALA A 181 -6.57 12.89 -5.47
C ALA A 181 -6.82 11.48 -6.06
N MET A 182 -7.48 10.59 -5.33
CA MET A 182 -7.68 9.21 -5.78
C MET A 182 -8.71 9.11 -6.90
N THR A 183 -9.69 10.02 -7.00
CA THR A 183 -10.61 10.06 -8.15
C THR A 183 -9.85 10.37 -9.45
N ASP A 184 -8.84 11.22 -9.40
CA ASP A 184 -7.98 11.51 -10.54
C ASP A 184 -7.03 10.33 -10.85
N LEU A 185 -6.34 9.80 -9.86
CA LEU A 185 -5.37 8.72 -10.04
C LEU A 185 -6.01 7.40 -10.48
N CYS A 186 -7.19 7.07 -9.94
CA CYS A 186 -7.88 5.81 -10.25
C CYS A 186 -8.37 5.72 -11.71
N GLN A 187 -8.42 6.83 -12.45
CA GLN A 187 -8.73 6.78 -13.89
C GLN A 187 -7.66 6.06 -14.72
N TYR A 188 -6.46 5.91 -14.18
CA TYR A 188 -5.35 5.20 -14.84
C TYR A 188 -5.23 3.74 -14.39
N VAL A 189 -5.92 3.34 -13.33
CA VAL A 189 -5.75 2.05 -12.65
C VAL A 189 -6.55 0.96 -13.36
N ASP A 190 -5.92 -0.20 -13.59
CA ASP A 190 -6.56 -1.40 -14.13
C ASP A 190 -7.05 -2.33 -13.01
N VAL A 191 -6.31 -2.42 -11.90
CA VAL A 191 -6.60 -3.31 -10.79
C VAL A 191 -6.64 -2.54 -9.48
N CYS A 192 -7.81 -2.50 -8.85
CA CYS A 192 -8.00 -1.89 -7.54
C CYS A 192 -7.91 -2.93 -6.43
N ILE A 193 -7.16 -2.61 -5.39
CA ILE A 193 -7.13 -3.35 -4.14
C ILE A 193 -7.74 -2.46 -3.06
N SER A 194 -8.62 -3.00 -2.24
CA SER A 194 -9.35 -2.23 -1.23
C SER A 194 -9.80 -3.13 -0.07
N ASN A 195 -10.30 -2.53 0.95
CA ASN A 195 -11.26 -3.10 1.89
C ASN A 195 -12.56 -2.28 1.83
N GLU A 196 -13.58 -2.67 2.57
CA GLU A 196 -14.86 -1.95 2.58
C GLU A 196 -14.77 -0.55 3.20
N GLU A 197 -13.90 -0.38 4.21
CA GLU A 197 -13.71 0.91 4.89
C GLU A 197 -13.03 1.91 3.96
N ASP A 198 -12.01 1.49 3.22
CA ASP A 198 -11.31 2.34 2.27
C ASP A 198 -12.22 2.80 1.12
N ALA A 199 -13.05 1.92 0.56
CA ALA A 199 -14.01 2.26 -0.49
C ALA A 199 -15.02 3.33 0.00
N LYS A 200 -15.49 3.18 1.24
CA LYS A 200 -16.38 4.16 1.89
C LYS A 200 -15.66 5.48 2.17
N ASP A 201 -14.51 5.42 2.80
CA ASP A 201 -13.77 6.61 3.25
C ASP A 201 -13.28 7.46 2.09
N VAL A 202 -12.77 6.83 1.03
CA VAL A 202 -12.22 7.52 -0.15
C VAL A 202 -13.34 7.95 -1.10
N PHE A 203 -14.25 7.06 -1.45
CA PHE A 203 -15.21 7.31 -2.53
C PHE A 203 -16.67 7.44 -2.08
N GLY A 204 -16.98 7.14 -0.83
CA GLY A 204 -18.34 7.09 -0.32
C GLY A 204 -19.13 5.89 -0.87
N ILE A 205 -18.42 4.83 -1.32
CA ILE A 205 -19.04 3.60 -1.83
C ILE A 205 -19.26 2.65 -0.66
N GLU A 206 -20.53 2.33 -0.42
CA GLU A 206 -20.96 1.42 0.65
C GLU A 206 -21.75 0.25 0.05
N ALA A 207 -21.77 -0.87 0.79
CA ALA A 207 -22.67 -1.96 0.48
C ALA A 207 -24.12 -1.46 0.53
N GLU A 208 -24.93 -1.85 -0.46
CA GLU A 208 -26.37 -1.64 -0.35
C GLU A 208 -26.88 -2.37 0.90
N ALA A 209 -27.82 -1.73 1.61
CA ALA A 209 -28.35 -2.22 2.89
C ALA A 209 -28.95 -3.62 2.70
N THR A 210 -28.20 -4.63 3.03
CA THR A 210 -28.65 -6.02 3.19
C THR A 210 -28.69 -6.32 4.67
N ASP A 211 -29.73 -7.02 5.14
CA ASP A 211 -29.88 -7.43 6.54
C ASP A 211 -28.60 -8.16 7.02
N ILE A 212 -27.81 -7.45 7.83
CA ILE A 212 -26.58 -7.98 8.40
C ILE A 212 -26.94 -8.81 9.61
N TYR A 213 -27.02 -10.13 9.45
CA TYR A 213 -26.96 -11.04 10.58
C TYR A 213 -25.55 -10.97 11.17
N ALA A 214 -25.45 -10.53 12.42
CA ALA A 214 -24.20 -10.37 13.15
C ALA A 214 -23.36 -11.67 13.09
N GLY A 215 -22.17 -11.61 12.46
CA GLY A 215 -21.17 -12.68 12.50
C GLY A 215 -20.84 -13.37 11.18
N GLU A 216 -21.63 -13.21 10.13
CA GLU A 216 -21.26 -13.72 8.80
C GLU A 216 -20.71 -12.59 7.94
N ILE A 217 -19.61 -12.88 7.21
CA ILE A 217 -19.09 -11.97 6.18
C ILE A 217 -20.21 -11.74 5.16
N ASN A 218 -20.66 -10.50 5.04
CA ASN A 218 -21.70 -10.13 4.07
C ASN A 218 -21.15 -10.18 2.64
N ARG A 219 -21.06 -11.38 2.05
CA ARG A 219 -20.51 -11.61 0.71
C ARG A 219 -21.21 -10.79 -0.37
N GLU A 220 -22.51 -10.60 -0.28
CA GLU A 220 -23.27 -9.81 -1.26
C GLU A 220 -22.93 -8.32 -1.15
N GLY A 221 -22.73 -7.82 0.07
CA GLY A 221 -22.25 -6.45 0.29
C GLY A 221 -20.89 -6.20 -0.36
N TYR A 222 -19.94 -7.12 -0.20
CA TYR A 222 -18.62 -7.01 -0.84
C TYR A 222 -18.69 -7.08 -2.37
N LYS A 223 -19.56 -7.93 -2.92
CA LYS A 223 -19.81 -7.97 -4.38
C LYS A 223 -20.35 -6.63 -4.88
N SER A 224 -21.29 -6.03 -4.14
CA SER A 224 -21.86 -4.72 -4.49
C SER A 224 -20.79 -3.64 -4.50
N VAL A 225 -19.95 -3.57 -3.46
CA VAL A 225 -18.85 -2.59 -3.38
C VAL A 225 -17.86 -2.76 -4.54
N ALA A 226 -17.43 -4.00 -4.83
CA ALA A 226 -16.49 -4.26 -5.91
C ALA A 226 -17.05 -3.87 -7.28
N ARG A 227 -18.34 -4.16 -7.53
CA ARG A 227 -19.02 -3.77 -8.75
C ARG A 227 -19.10 -2.26 -8.89
N GLN A 228 -19.54 -1.53 -7.85
CA GLN A 228 -19.61 -0.07 -7.87
C GLN A 228 -18.25 0.59 -8.15
N LEU A 229 -17.16 0.04 -7.57
CA LEU A 229 -15.80 0.49 -7.85
C LEU A 229 -15.42 0.28 -9.32
N ALA A 230 -15.67 -0.92 -9.86
CA ALA A 230 -15.39 -1.25 -11.25
C ALA A 230 -16.20 -0.40 -12.23
N ASP A 231 -17.50 -0.25 -11.98
CA ASP A 231 -18.40 0.53 -12.83
C ASP A 231 -18.04 2.02 -12.84
N ARG A 232 -17.58 2.55 -11.70
CA ARG A 232 -17.22 3.96 -11.57
C ARG A 232 -15.93 4.34 -12.27
N PHE A 233 -14.90 3.48 -12.19
CA PHE A 233 -13.54 3.79 -12.64
C PHE A 233 -13.09 2.96 -13.83
N GLY A 234 -13.85 1.95 -14.24
CA GLY A 234 -13.47 1.06 -15.33
C GLY A 234 -12.41 0.04 -14.96
N PHE A 235 -12.29 -0.31 -13.67
CA PHE A 235 -11.33 -1.33 -13.25
C PHE A 235 -11.61 -2.69 -13.89
N GLU A 236 -10.58 -3.33 -14.44
CA GLU A 236 -10.69 -4.70 -14.96
C GLU A 236 -10.88 -5.71 -13.82
N LYS A 237 -10.26 -5.44 -12.67
CA LYS A 237 -10.34 -6.29 -11.48
C LYS A 237 -10.40 -5.46 -10.20
N VAL A 238 -11.17 -5.96 -9.24
CA VAL A 238 -11.23 -5.39 -7.88
C VAL A 238 -10.99 -6.50 -6.87
N ALA A 239 -9.93 -6.38 -6.08
CA ALA A 239 -9.63 -7.27 -4.97
C ALA A 239 -10.03 -6.63 -3.65
N ILE A 240 -10.87 -7.29 -2.86
CA ILE A 240 -11.27 -6.83 -1.53
C ILE A 240 -10.74 -7.80 -0.48
N THR A 241 -9.96 -7.27 0.47
CA THR A 241 -9.48 -8.02 1.62
C THR A 241 -10.57 -8.08 2.68
N LEU A 242 -10.79 -9.27 3.24
CA LEU A 242 -11.85 -9.58 4.19
C LEU A 242 -11.20 -10.00 5.51
N ARG A 243 -11.29 -9.12 6.52
CA ARG A 243 -10.71 -9.38 7.82
C ARG A 243 -11.80 -9.56 8.88
N GLU A 244 -11.71 -10.65 9.64
CA GLU A 244 -12.49 -10.87 10.85
C GLU A 244 -11.59 -10.62 12.06
N SER A 245 -11.71 -9.45 12.68
CA SER A 245 -10.93 -9.12 13.87
C SER A 245 -11.58 -9.69 15.11
N ARG A 246 -10.95 -10.68 15.76
CA ARG A 246 -11.42 -11.30 17.00
C ARG A 246 -10.67 -10.74 18.21
N SER A 247 -9.36 -10.57 18.08
CA SER A 247 -8.49 -9.96 19.09
C SER A 247 -7.27 -9.32 18.40
N ALA A 248 -6.35 -8.75 19.17
CA ALA A 248 -5.07 -8.30 18.62
C ALA A 248 -4.20 -9.45 18.08
N SER A 249 -4.40 -10.67 18.59
CA SER A 249 -3.65 -11.87 18.21
C SER A 249 -4.39 -12.73 17.20
N ASP A 250 -5.71 -12.84 17.31
CA ASP A 250 -6.53 -13.79 16.54
C ASP A 250 -7.34 -13.06 15.48
N ASN A 251 -7.13 -13.43 14.22
CA ASN A 251 -7.84 -12.84 13.09
C ASN A 251 -8.17 -13.89 12.02
N GLY A 252 -9.34 -13.78 11.42
CA GLY A 252 -9.65 -14.49 10.18
C GLY A 252 -9.31 -13.61 8.98
N TRP A 253 -8.66 -14.19 7.97
CA TRP A 253 -8.34 -13.52 6.73
C TRP A 253 -8.83 -14.30 5.52
N SER A 254 -9.46 -13.61 4.61
CA SER A 254 -9.80 -14.08 3.27
C SER A 254 -9.79 -12.90 2.29
N ALA A 255 -10.07 -13.16 1.04
CA ALA A 255 -10.19 -12.13 0.03
C ALA A 255 -11.25 -12.52 -1.00
N MET A 256 -11.79 -11.53 -1.68
CA MET A 256 -12.62 -11.68 -2.85
C MET A 256 -11.96 -10.93 -4.03
N LEU A 257 -11.96 -11.55 -5.20
CA LEU A 257 -11.62 -10.92 -6.47
C LEU A 257 -12.89 -10.83 -7.33
N PHE A 258 -13.21 -9.65 -7.79
CA PHE A 258 -14.17 -9.42 -8.87
C PHE A 258 -13.40 -9.23 -10.18
N ASP A 259 -13.63 -10.10 -11.14
CA ASP A 259 -13.21 -9.95 -12.53
C ASP A 259 -14.33 -9.25 -13.29
N ALA A 260 -14.18 -7.94 -13.54
CA ALA A 260 -15.21 -7.17 -14.20
C ALA A 260 -15.36 -7.52 -15.69
N VAL A 261 -14.28 -8.00 -16.34
CA VAL A 261 -14.30 -8.41 -17.75
C VAL A 261 -15.11 -9.70 -17.92
N GLY A 262 -14.86 -10.71 -17.07
CA GLY A 262 -15.59 -11.98 -17.06
C GLY A 262 -16.92 -11.90 -16.28
N ASN A 263 -17.15 -10.83 -15.53
CA ASN A 263 -18.27 -10.67 -14.59
C ASN A 263 -18.36 -11.82 -13.57
N GLU A 264 -17.20 -12.21 -13.03
CA GLU A 264 -17.06 -13.36 -12.13
C GLU A 264 -16.52 -12.94 -10.76
N TYR A 265 -16.97 -13.64 -9.70
CA TYR A 265 -16.50 -13.43 -8.34
C TYR A 265 -15.79 -14.66 -7.81
N HIS A 266 -14.56 -14.48 -7.34
CA HIS A 266 -13.72 -15.54 -6.79
C HIS A 266 -13.41 -15.25 -5.32
N PHE A 267 -13.59 -16.25 -4.45
CA PHE A 267 -13.29 -16.14 -3.03
C PHE A 267 -12.09 -17.02 -2.68
N SER A 268 -11.16 -16.49 -1.91
CA SER A 268 -10.05 -17.27 -1.38
C SER A 268 -10.51 -18.20 -0.25
N LYS A 269 -9.65 -19.14 0.12
CA LYS A 269 -9.77 -19.84 1.40
C LYS A 269 -9.71 -18.81 2.53
N LYS A 270 -10.36 -19.14 3.64
CA LYS A 270 -10.20 -18.42 4.91
C LYS A 270 -9.01 -19.02 5.66
N TYR A 271 -8.19 -18.13 6.20
CA TYR A 271 -7.07 -18.46 7.07
C TYR A 271 -7.35 -17.90 8.46
N ASP A 272 -7.21 -18.74 9.48
CA ASP A 272 -7.22 -18.30 10.87
C ASP A 272 -5.77 -18.10 11.31
N LEU A 273 -5.46 -16.87 11.71
CA LEU A 273 -4.13 -16.44 12.16
C LEU A 273 -4.15 -16.24 13.66
N HIS A 274 -3.11 -16.77 14.34
CA HIS A 274 -2.94 -16.72 15.80
C HIS A 274 -1.63 -16.07 16.20
#